data_6a8603cbc024c2450a61b7bbb1363a49
#
_entry.id   6a8603cbc024c2450a61b7bbb1363a49
#
_cell.length_a   1.000
_cell.length_b   1.000
_cell.length_c   1.000
_cell.angle_alpha   90.00
_cell.angle_beta   90.00
_cell.angle_gamma   90.00
#
_symmetry.space_group_name_H-M   'P 1'
#
loop_
_entity.id
_entity.type
_entity.pdbx_description
1 polymer ?
#
loop_
_entity_poly.entity_id
_entity_poly.type
_entity_poly.pdbx_seq_one_letter_code
_entity_poly.pdbx_strand_id
1 'polypeptide(L)'
;MDEARRQTDKTLSEMEKKIRSMYAQSQISIRVRWDQYMAQVKPEADRLKAEYDAAKLSGDEALIKSTGRKYGRFVREQTITNKYYKDMLDQTTAQLAHVNETALAYVNGQMPEIYAINYNQIASEDLGGYSFDLVDQSTVRAMMDDDITLVPQKHLNVKKDMRWNKKAINGQVMQGILGGESIDKITKRLQHITDMNEASARRNARTMTTSAENKGRLDSYKKAEENGIVMEKVWMATGDERTRDAHMELNGQSIPVEEPFVNSIGEIMCPGDTAASASNVWNCRCSMKSYIIGFRKADGSISHVKR
;
A
#
# COMPACT_ATOMS: atom_id res chain seq x y z
N MET A 1 -13.02 17.36 12.70
CA MET A 1 -12.17 16.15 12.74
C MET A 1 -12.06 15.76 14.21
N ASP A 2 -12.55 14.57 14.55
CA ASP A 2 -12.52 14.06 15.93
C ASP A 2 -11.09 13.63 16.36
N GLU A 3 -10.90 13.35 17.66
CA GLU A 3 -9.59 13.02 18.24
C GLU A 3 -9.07 11.68 17.71
N ALA A 4 -9.94 10.66 17.58
CA ALA A 4 -9.55 9.35 17.04
C ALA A 4 -9.00 9.48 15.62
N ARG A 5 -9.61 10.30 14.77
CA ARG A 5 -9.13 10.59 13.41
C ARG A 5 -7.76 11.28 13.43
N ARG A 6 -7.55 12.28 14.29
CA ARG A 6 -6.25 12.94 14.43
C ARG A 6 -5.15 11.96 14.82
N GLN A 7 -5.46 11.07 15.76
CA GLN A 7 -4.54 10.04 16.24
C GLN A 7 -4.22 9.01 15.15
N THR A 8 -5.23 8.58 14.40
CA THR A 8 -5.09 7.69 13.23
C THR A 8 -4.19 8.32 12.16
N ASP A 9 -4.41 9.58 11.81
CA ASP A 9 -3.59 10.30 10.80
C ASP A 9 -2.14 10.46 11.26
N LYS A 10 -1.90 10.70 12.56
CA LYS A 10 -0.56 10.74 13.14
C LYS A 10 0.13 9.38 13.01
N THR A 11 -0.52 8.30 13.42
CA THR A 11 0.01 6.92 13.30
C THR A 11 0.32 6.58 11.84
N LEU A 12 -0.56 6.92 10.89
CA LEU A 12 -0.31 6.73 9.47
C LEU A 12 0.93 7.51 8.99
N SER A 13 1.10 8.77 9.42
CA SER A 13 2.27 9.57 9.07
C SER A 13 3.57 8.95 9.58
N GLU A 14 3.57 8.41 10.79
CA GLU A 14 4.70 7.71 11.39
C GLU A 14 5.01 6.41 10.65
N MET A 15 3.98 5.63 10.30
CA MET A 15 4.14 4.44 9.46
C MET A 15 4.79 4.78 8.10
N GLU A 16 4.32 5.82 7.43
CA GLU A 16 4.89 6.22 6.13
C GLU A 16 6.36 6.64 6.25
N LYS A 17 6.75 7.35 7.31
CA LYS A 17 8.16 7.70 7.58
C LYS A 17 9.00 6.45 7.80
N LYS A 18 8.51 5.50 8.61
CA LYS A 18 9.21 4.25 8.88
C LYS A 18 9.39 3.39 7.63
N ILE A 19 8.35 3.28 6.80
CA ILE A 19 8.40 2.60 5.50
C ILE A 19 9.50 3.22 4.62
N ARG A 20 9.51 4.55 4.45
CA ARG A 20 10.54 5.25 3.68
C ARG A 20 11.96 4.93 4.18
N SER A 21 12.15 4.93 5.50
CA SER A 21 13.45 4.60 6.10
C SER A 21 13.90 3.16 5.77
N MET A 22 12.98 2.18 5.81
CA MET A 22 13.28 0.78 5.47
C MET A 22 13.77 0.66 4.02
N TYR A 23 13.07 1.30 3.07
CA TYR A 23 13.46 1.26 1.66
C TYR A 23 14.73 2.05 1.37
N ALA A 24 14.95 3.19 2.01
CA ALA A 24 16.17 3.99 1.85
C ALA A 24 17.42 3.19 2.30
N GLN A 25 17.33 2.46 3.41
CA GLN A 25 18.44 1.59 3.87
C GLN A 25 18.72 0.45 2.87
N SER A 26 17.65 -0.19 2.37
CA SER A 26 17.79 -1.25 1.36
C SER A 26 18.40 -0.71 0.06
N GLN A 27 18.00 0.48 -0.37
CA GLN A 27 18.46 1.11 -1.59
C GLN A 27 19.96 1.36 -1.59
N ILE A 28 20.55 1.78 -0.46
CA ILE A 28 21.99 2.01 -0.33
C ILE A 28 22.76 0.72 -0.63
N SER A 29 22.40 -0.39 -0.02
CA SER A 29 23.11 -1.66 -0.21
C SER A 29 22.91 -2.24 -1.61
N ILE A 30 21.72 -2.08 -2.19
CA ILE A 30 21.42 -2.45 -3.58
C ILE A 30 22.31 -1.63 -4.52
N ARG A 31 22.36 -0.32 -4.35
CA ARG A 31 23.15 0.59 -5.18
C ARG A 31 24.64 0.20 -5.17
N VAL A 32 25.25 0.05 -3.99
CA VAL A 32 26.67 -0.30 -3.87
C VAL A 32 26.98 -1.60 -4.64
N ARG A 33 26.16 -2.62 -4.50
CA ARG A 33 26.32 -3.91 -5.19
C ARG A 33 26.26 -3.78 -6.71
N TRP A 34 25.30 -3.01 -7.20
CA TRP A 34 25.12 -2.82 -8.64
C TRP A 34 26.17 -1.90 -9.25
N ASP A 35 26.61 -0.85 -8.55
CA ASP A 35 27.69 0.02 -9.01
C ASP A 35 29.00 -0.77 -9.15
N GLN A 36 29.33 -1.68 -8.22
CA GLN A 36 30.48 -2.56 -8.29
C GLN A 36 30.42 -3.50 -9.51
N TYR A 37 29.28 -4.10 -9.75
CA TYR A 37 29.08 -4.95 -10.94
C TYR A 37 29.22 -4.16 -12.24
N MET A 38 28.54 -3.03 -12.33
CA MET A 38 28.57 -2.20 -13.53
C MET A 38 29.96 -1.66 -13.81
N ALA A 39 30.76 -1.35 -12.80
CA ALA A 39 32.15 -0.93 -12.97
C ALA A 39 33.00 -2.01 -13.68
N GLN A 40 32.70 -3.30 -13.48
CA GLN A 40 33.38 -4.40 -14.14
C GLN A 40 32.91 -4.63 -15.58
N VAL A 41 31.63 -4.49 -15.84
CA VAL A 41 30.99 -4.82 -17.14
C VAL A 41 31.03 -3.65 -18.14
N LYS A 42 30.90 -2.43 -17.64
CA LYS A 42 30.68 -1.22 -18.44
C LYS A 42 31.83 -0.89 -19.40
N PRO A 43 33.11 -1.00 -19.04
CA PRO A 43 34.21 -0.65 -19.96
C PRO A 43 34.16 -1.44 -21.27
N GLU A 44 33.94 -2.75 -21.19
CA GLU A 44 33.88 -3.60 -22.39
C GLU A 44 32.55 -3.40 -23.14
N ALA A 45 31.46 -3.19 -22.43
CA ALA A 45 30.17 -2.85 -23.06
C ALA A 45 30.27 -1.56 -23.88
N ASP A 46 30.91 -0.52 -23.35
CA ASP A 46 31.09 0.76 -24.03
C ASP A 46 32.01 0.64 -25.25
N ARG A 47 33.09 -0.12 -25.14
CA ARG A 47 33.99 -0.38 -26.25
C ARG A 47 33.25 -1.07 -27.41
N LEU A 48 32.51 -2.15 -27.10
CA LEU A 48 31.75 -2.88 -28.13
C LEU A 48 30.61 -2.07 -28.71
N LYS A 49 30.00 -1.22 -27.93
CA LYS A 49 28.97 -0.30 -28.39
C LYS A 49 29.54 0.75 -29.33
N ALA A 50 30.68 1.35 -29.01
CA ALA A 50 31.36 2.31 -29.87
C ALA A 50 31.75 1.70 -31.22
N GLU A 51 32.26 0.46 -31.24
CA GLU A 51 32.53 -0.28 -32.49
C GLU A 51 31.25 -0.44 -33.32
N TYR A 52 30.12 -0.80 -32.71
CA TYR A 52 28.85 -0.96 -33.40
C TYR A 52 28.28 0.38 -33.91
N ASP A 53 28.37 1.45 -33.13
CA ASP A 53 27.90 2.76 -33.54
C ASP A 53 28.77 3.37 -34.67
N ALA A 54 30.09 3.15 -34.64
CA ALA A 54 30.97 3.51 -35.75
C ALA A 54 30.65 2.74 -37.05
N ALA A 55 30.35 1.45 -36.95
CA ALA A 55 29.89 0.65 -38.07
C ALA A 55 28.60 1.20 -38.69
N LYS A 56 27.64 1.64 -37.88
CA LYS A 56 26.40 2.28 -38.37
C LYS A 56 26.68 3.55 -39.18
N LEU A 57 27.64 4.34 -38.74
CA LEU A 57 28.02 5.59 -39.41
C LEU A 57 28.73 5.32 -40.75
N SER A 58 29.45 4.19 -40.87
CA SER A 58 30.10 3.81 -42.14
C SER A 58 29.12 3.34 -43.25
N GLY A 59 27.91 2.91 -42.84
CA GLY A 59 26.92 2.34 -43.77
C GLY A 59 27.24 0.92 -44.27
N ASP A 60 28.33 0.30 -43.80
CA ASP A 60 28.73 -1.08 -44.20
C ASP A 60 27.83 -2.10 -43.48
N GLU A 61 26.88 -2.69 -44.22
CA GLU A 61 25.93 -3.66 -43.69
C GLU A 61 26.58 -4.90 -43.05
N ALA A 62 27.70 -5.40 -43.65
CA ALA A 62 28.40 -6.57 -43.11
C ALA A 62 29.06 -6.24 -41.79
N LEU A 63 29.67 -5.07 -41.69
CA LEU A 63 30.29 -4.57 -40.45
C LEU A 63 29.26 -4.28 -39.36
N ILE A 64 28.14 -3.63 -39.73
CA ILE A 64 27.01 -3.40 -38.78
C ILE A 64 26.51 -4.71 -38.20
N LYS A 65 26.29 -5.74 -39.06
CA LYS A 65 25.79 -7.04 -38.63
C LYS A 65 26.78 -7.77 -37.72
N SER A 66 28.08 -7.73 -38.05
CA SER A 66 29.12 -8.42 -37.24
C SER A 66 29.32 -7.76 -35.87
N THR A 67 29.48 -6.42 -35.83
CA THR A 67 29.67 -5.67 -34.59
C THR A 67 28.40 -5.70 -33.69
N GLY A 68 27.23 -5.60 -34.28
CA GLY A 68 25.95 -5.73 -33.59
C GLY A 68 25.74 -7.11 -32.95
N ARG A 69 26.15 -8.20 -33.66
CA ARG A 69 26.14 -9.55 -33.07
C ARG A 69 27.11 -9.70 -31.93
N LYS A 70 28.32 -9.13 -32.04
CA LYS A 70 29.34 -9.17 -31.00
C LYS A 70 28.88 -8.46 -29.73
N TYR A 71 28.36 -7.24 -29.90
CA TYR A 71 27.81 -6.47 -28.76
C TYR A 71 26.61 -7.16 -28.13
N GLY A 72 25.62 -7.59 -28.92
CA GLY A 72 24.45 -8.29 -28.41
C GLY A 72 24.75 -9.61 -27.70
N ARG A 73 25.78 -10.36 -28.20
CA ARG A 73 26.30 -11.57 -27.54
C ARG A 73 26.88 -11.23 -26.17
N PHE A 74 27.76 -10.23 -26.10
CA PHE A 74 28.37 -9.78 -24.84
C PHE A 74 27.29 -9.39 -23.81
N VAL A 75 26.33 -8.54 -24.20
CA VAL A 75 25.24 -8.13 -23.29
C VAL A 75 24.46 -9.35 -22.79
N ARG A 76 24.14 -10.30 -23.67
CA ARG A 76 23.44 -11.53 -23.30
C ARG A 76 24.26 -12.39 -22.34
N GLU A 77 25.55 -12.53 -22.60
CA GLU A 77 26.46 -13.28 -21.73
C GLU A 77 26.46 -12.67 -20.32
N GLN A 78 26.58 -11.36 -20.20
CA GLN A 78 26.59 -10.67 -18.92
C GLN A 78 25.24 -10.70 -18.18
N THR A 79 24.12 -10.65 -18.89
CA THR A 79 22.79 -10.51 -18.24
C THR A 79 22.00 -11.82 -18.15
N ILE A 80 22.38 -12.87 -18.89
CA ILE A 80 21.62 -14.14 -18.92
C ILE A 80 22.47 -15.32 -18.46
N THR A 81 23.76 -15.41 -18.87
CA THR A 81 24.61 -16.56 -18.61
C THR A 81 25.54 -16.37 -17.41
N ASN A 82 25.94 -15.15 -17.12
CA ASN A 82 26.87 -14.84 -16.04
C ASN A 82 26.30 -15.25 -14.68
N LYS A 83 26.98 -16.19 -14.00
CA LYS A 83 26.55 -16.69 -12.68
C LYS A 83 26.54 -15.59 -11.63
N TYR A 84 27.58 -14.76 -11.60
CA TYR A 84 27.68 -13.65 -10.65
C TYR A 84 26.50 -12.65 -10.80
N TYR A 85 26.14 -12.33 -12.05
CA TYR A 85 24.95 -11.51 -12.32
C TYR A 85 23.65 -12.15 -11.76
N LYS A 86 23.47 -13.45 -12.01
CA LYS A 86 22.29 -14.18 -11.52
C LYS A 86 22.21 -14.17 -9.99
N ASP A 87 23.32 -14.47 -9.34
CA ASP A 87 23.41 -14.48 -7.87
C ASP A 87 23.11 -13.08 -7.29
N MET A 88 23.67 -12.03 -7.89
CA MET A 88 23.41 -10.65 -7.49
C MET A 88 21.95 -10.25 -7.73
N LEU A 89 21.37 -10.62 -8.85
CA LEU A 89 19.95 -10.39 -9.17
C LEU A 89 19.05 -11.10 -8.15
N ASP A 90 19.34 -12.34 -7.82
CA ASP A 90 18.57 -13.13 -6.85
C ASP A 90 18.70 -12.56 -5.43
N GLN A 91 19.91 -12.14 -5.01
CA GLN A 91 20.11 -11.46 -3.72
C GLN A 91 19.35 -10.12 -3.64
N THR A 92 19.39 -9.32 -4.71
CA THR A 92 18.66 -8.03 -4.76
C THR A 92 17.16 -8.27 -4.68
N THR A 93 16.66 -9.26 -5.40
CA THR A 93 15.24 -9.63 -5.41
C THR A 93 14.77 -10.14 -4.05
N ALA A 94 15.58 -10.99 -3.40
CA ALA A 94 15.29 -11.49 -2.05
C ALA A 94 15.31 -10.35 -1.01
N GLN A 95 16.25 -9.41 -1.14
CA GLN A 95 16.33 -8.24 -0.27
C GLN A 95 15.09 -7.35 -0.39
N LEU A 96 14.62 -7.06 -1.61
CA LEU A 96 13.39 -6.29 -1.82
C LEU A 96 12.16 -7.01 -1.27
N ALA A 97 12.04 -8.33 -1.50
CA ALA A 97 10.95 -9.11 -0.95
C ALA A 97 10.93 -9.09 0.58
N HIS A 98 12.09 -9.21 1.22
CA HIS A 98 12.22 -9.09 2.68
C HIS A 98 11.79 -7.72 3.20
N VAL A 99 12.18 -6.63 2.53
CA VAL A 99 11.75 -5.27 2.91
C VAL A 99 10.24 -5.12 2.73
N ASN A 100 9.67 -5.66 1.64
CA ASN A 100 8.23 -5.64 1.39
C ASN A 100 7.45 -6.39 2.48
N GLU A 101 7.93 -7.58 2.89
CA GLU A 101 7.35 -8.34 4.01
C GLU A 101 7.44 -7.59 5.33
N THR A 102 8.63 -7.06 5.65
CA THR A 102 8.86 -6.32 6.90
C THR A 102 8.00 -5.07 6.99
N ALA A 103 7.89 -4.32 5.90
CA ALA A 103 7.03 -3.14 5.84
C ALA A 103 5.54 -3.51 6.05
N LEU A 104 5.09 -4.60 5.44
CA LEU A 104 3.72 -5.06 5.56
C LEU A 104 3.41 -5.62 6.95
N ALA A 105 4.33 -6.39 7.55
CA ALA A 105 4.22 -6.87 8.92
C ALA A 105 4.15 -5.70 9.94
N TYR A 106 4.98 -4.67 9.74
CA TYR A 106 4.93 -3.46 10.54
C TYR A 106 3.57 -2.76 10.45
N VAL A 107 3.03 -2.60 9.23
CA VAL A 107 1.69 -2.02 9.02
C VAL A 107 0.62 -2.86 9.70
N ASN A 108 0.59 -4.18 9.47
CA ASN A 108 -0.36 -5.08 10.14
C ASN A 108 -0.31 -4.94 11.66
N GLY A 109 0.88 -4.78 12.24
CA GLY A 109 1.09 -4.61 13.67
C GLY A 109 0.46 -3.36 14.27
N GLN A 110 0.19 -2.31 13.46
CA GLN A 110 -0.45 -1.07 13.90
C GLN A 110 -1.98 -1.11 13.82
N MET A 111 -2.54 -2.05 13.05
CA MET A 111 -3.98 -2.06 12.76
C MET A 111 -4.85 -2.28 14.01
N PRO A 112 -4.51 -3.16 14.98
CA PRO A 112 -5.29 -3.34 16.20
C PRO A 112 -5.40 -2.06 17.04
N GLU A 113 -4.35 -1.24 17.10
CA GLU A 113 -4.37 0.04 17.81
C GLU A 113 -5.30 1.05 17.12
N ILE A 114 -5.19 1.16 15.78
CA ILE A 114 -6.06 2.04 15.00
C ILE A 114 -7.52 1.63 15.14
N TYR A 115 -7.80 0.33 15.10
CA TYR A 115 -9.15 -0.20 15.33
C TYR A 115 -9.66 0.18 16.71
N ALA A 116 -8.88 -0.07 17.78
CA ALA A 116 -9.27 0.21 19.17
C ALA A 116 -9.58 1.69 19.39
N ILE A 117 -8.71 2.59 18.92
CA ILE A 117 -8.92 4.04 19.04
C ILE A 117 -10.25 4.45 18.40
N ASN A 118 -10.56 3.91 17.23
CA ASN A 118 -11.76 4.28 16.49
C ASN A 118 -13.02 3.55 16.99
N TYR A 119 -12.88 2.35 17.51
CA TYR A 119 -13.97 1.66 18.23
C TYR A 119 -14.38 2.46 19.48
N ASN A 120 -13.42 2.96 20.22
CA ASN A 120 -13.67 3.72 21.46
C ASN A 120 -14.20 5.14 21.21
N GLN A 121 -14.18 5.63 19.98
CA GLN A 121 -14.64 6.99 19.64
C GLN A 121 -16.08 7.24 20.10
N ILE A 122 -16.96 6.24 20.02
CA ILE A 122 -18.35 6.36 20.42
C ILE A 122 -18.51 6.68 21.93
N ALA A 123 -17.57 6.25 22.76
CA ALA A 123 -17.61 6.53 24.20
C ALA A 123 -17.43 8.02 24.53
N SER A 124 -16.97 8.84 23.56
CA SER A 124 -16.89 10.30 23.69
C SER A 124 -18.20 11.02 23.34
N GLU A 125 -19.21 10.30 22.84
CA GLU A 125 -20.51 10.85 22.49
C GLU A 125 -21.46 10.80 23.70
N ASP A 126 -22.48 11.66 23.69
CA ASP A 126 -23.53 11.61 24.72
C ASP A 126 -24.47 10.44 24.43
N LEU A 127 -24.25 9.33 25.14
CA LEU A 127 -25.01 8.09 24.98
C LEU A 127 -26.25 8.03 25.90
N GLY A 128 -26.73 9.17 26.44
CA GLY A 128 -27.93 9.21 27.24
C GLY A 128 -27.86 8.39 28.53
N GLY A 129 -26.67 8.27 29.13
CA GLY A 129 -26.43 7.51 30.35
C GLY A 129 -26.01 6.04 30.16
N TYR A 130 -25.93 5.56 28.93
CA TYR A 130 -25.35 4.25 28.64
C TYR A 130 -23.81 4.30 28.76
N SER A 131 -23.23 3.27 29.41
CA SER A 131 -21.78 3.05 29.39
C SER A 131 -21.38 2.19 28.21
N PHE A 132 -20.23 2.46 27.63
CA PHE A 132 -19.66 1.73 26.53
C PHE A 132 -18.33 1.10 26.96
N ASP A 133 -18.18 -0.22 26.74
CA ASP A 133 -16.95 -0.94 27.09
C ASP A 133 -15.82 -0.52 26.15
N LEU A 134 -14.75 0.02 26.74
CA LEU A 134 -13.55 0.39 26.01
C LEU A 134 -12.70 -0.84 25.73
N VAL A 135 -12.12 -0.87 24.55
CA VAL A 135 -11.14 -1.91 24.15
C VAL A 135 -9.75 -1.28 23.98
N ASP A 136 -8.72 -2.01 24.38
CA ASP A 136 -7.34 -1.63 24.09
C ASP A 136 -6.76 -2.52 22.96
N GLN A 137 -5.53 -2.23 22.54
CA GLN A 137 -4.86 -2.99 21.52
C GLN A 137 -4.72 -4.49 21.86
N SER A 138 -4.51 -4.82 23.15
CA SER A 138 -4.35 -6.21 23.59
C SER A 138 -5.67 -6.96 23.53
N THR A 139 -6.75 -6.33 23.92
CA THR A 139 -8.12 -6.86 23.78
C THR A 139 -8.47 -7.13 22.33
N VAL A 140 -8.19 -6.17 21.44
CA VAL A 140 -8.43 -6.36 19.99
C VAL A 140 -7.61 -7.52 19.44
N ARG A 141 -6.35 -7.68 19.87
CA ARG A 141 -5.52 -8.83 19.44
C ARG A 141 -6.10 -10.15 19.90
N ALA A 142 -6.58 -10.24 21.12
CA ALA A 142 -7.25 -11.44 21.62
C ALA A 142 -8.54 -11.73 20.85
N MET A 143 -9.33 -10.71 20.51
CA MET A 143 -10.52 -10.89 19.67
C MET A 143 -10.18 -11.36 18.25
N MET A 144 -9.01 -10.99 17.71
CA MET A 144 -8.54 -11.47 16.39
C MET A 144 -8.14 -12.94 16.40
N ASP A 145 -7.84 -13.54 17.55
CA ASP A 145 -7.59 -14.99 17.65
C ASP A 145 -8.89 -15.79 17.42
N ASP A 146 -10.04 -15.22 17.81
CA ASP A 146 -11.37 -15.79 17.57
C ASP A 146 -11.93 -15.43 16.20
N ASP A 147 -11.68 -14.22 15.71
CA ASP A 147 -12.08 -13.74 14.38
C ASP A 147 -10.93 -13.03 13.66
N ILE A 148 -10.21 -13.75 12.81
CA ILE A 148 -9.10 -13.25 12.02
C ILE A 148 -9.52 -12.13 11.05
N THR A 149 -10.81 -11.98 10.76
CA THR A 149 -11.36 -10.95 9.86
C THR A 149 -11.71 -9.66 10.57
N LEU A 150 -11.70 -9.65 11.91
CA LEU A 150 -12.05 -8.49 12.74
C LEU A 150 -11.28 -7.24 12.33
N VAL A 151 -9.95 -7.37 12.20
CA VAL A 151 -9.08 -6.29 11.76
C VAL A 151 -8.42 -6.67 10.43
N PRO A 152 -8.60 -5.89 9.36
CA PRO A 152 -8.05 -6.20 8.06
C PRO A 152 -6.54 -6.38 8.11
N GLN A 153 -6.06 -7.52 7.61
CA GLN A 153 -4.64 -7.81 7.45
C GLN A 153 -4.30 -8.08 5.98
N LYS A 154 -3.07 -7.78 5.60
CA LYS A 154 -2.58 -8.04 4.26
C LYS A 154 -1.32 -8.89 4.30
N HIS A 155 -1.25 -9.87 3.41
CA HIS A 155 -0.10 -10.75 3.28
C HIS A 155 0.55 -10.60 1.90
N LEU A 156 1.88 -10.64 1.88
CA LEU A 156 2.64 -10.60 0.64
C LEU A 156 2.68 -11.98 -0.01
N ASN A 157 2.35 -12.07 -1.29
CA ASN A 157 2.71 -13.23 -2.07
C ASN A 157 4.18 -13.12 -2.48
N VAL A 158 5.09 -13.60 -1.63
CA VAL A 158 6.55 -13.48 -1.79
C VAL A 158 7.03 -14.02 -3.13
N LYS A 159 6.52 -15.18 -3.58
CA LYS A 159 6.92 -15.76 -4.87
C LYS A 159 6.53 -14.88 -6.06
N LYS A 160 5.34 -14.27 -6.02
CA LYS A 160 4.87 -13.35 -7.06
C LYS A 160 5.67 -12.05 -7.02
N ASP A 161 5.93 -11.53 -5.84
CA ASP A 161 6.71 -10.31 -5.61
C ASP A 161 8.15 -10.47 -6.12
N MET A 162 8.84 -11.54 -5.72
CA MET A 162 10.19 -11.84 -6.20
C MET A 162 10.26 -11.97 -7.72
N ARG A 163 9.27 -12.64 -8.33
CA ARG A 163 9.21 -12.81 -9.79
C ARG A 163 9.06 -11.47 -10.50
N TRP A 164 8.22 -10.60 -9.98
CA TRP A 164 8.02 -9.27 -10.53
C TRP A 164 9.30 -8.44 -10.42
N ASN A 165 9.90 -8.35 -9.23
CA ASN A 165 11.13 -7.61 -8.98
C ASN A 165 12.28 -8.12 -9.86
N LYS A 166 12.46 -9.44 -9.95
CA LYS A 166 13.48 -10.07 -10.81
C LYS A 166 13.33 -9.66 -12.28
N LYS A 167 12.10 -9.72 -12.82
CA LYS A 167 11.82 -9.31 -14.19
C LYS A 167 12.07 -7.81 -14.40
N ALA A 168 11.63 -6.97 -13.47
CA ALA A 168 11.77 -5.52 -13.55
C ALA A 168 13.26 -5.11 -13.53
N ILE A 169 14.02 -5.61 -12.57
CA ILE A 169 15.47 -5.33 -12.42
C ILE A 169 16.22 -5.78 -13.68
N ASN A 170 16.04 -7.04 -14.08
CA ASN A 170 16.72 -7.58 -15.26
C ASN A 170 16.43 -6.77 -16.53
N GLY A 171 15.16 -6.36 -16.73
CA GLY A 171 14.75 -5.55 -17.86
C GLY A 171 15.43 -4.17 -17.87
N GLN A 172 15.48 -3.49 -16.72
CA GLN A 172 16.09 -2.16 -16.61
C GLN A 172 17.60 -2.19 -16.80
N VAL A 173 18.29 -3.19 -16.24
CA VAL A 173 19.74 -3.34 -16.42
C VAL A 173 20.07 -3.65 -17.87
N MET A 174 19.36 -4.60 -18.49
CA MET A 174 19.59 -4.96 -19.88
C MET A 174 19.38 -3.77 -20.83
N GLN A 175 18.30 -3.00 -20.64
CA GLN A 175 18.02 -1.79 -21.43
C GLN A 175 19.12 -0.74 -21.25
N GLY A 176 19.58 -0.52 -20.02
CA GLY A 176 20.64 0.45 -19.74
C GLY A 176 21.96 0.08 -20.41
N ILE A 177 22.37 -1.21 -20.36
CA ILE A 177 23.59 -1.68 -21.02
C ILE A 177 23.44 -1.55 -22.54
N LEU A 178 22.35 -2.07 -23.12
CA LEU A 178 22.08 -2.00 -24.58
C LEU A 178 22.00 -0.54 -25.09
N GLY A 179 21.47 0.38 -24.27
CA GLY A 179 21.44 1.80 -24.58
C GLY A 179 22.79 2.50 -24.44
N GLY A 180 23.80 1.85 -23.86
CA GLY A 180 25.11 2.46 -23.55
C GLY A 180 25.00 3.55 -22.48
N GLU A 181 24.05 3.42 -21.58
CA GLU A 181 23.83 4.40 -20.52
C GLU A 181 24.97 4.38 -19.47
N SER A 182 25.21 5.53 -18.83
CA SER A 182 26.18 5.60 -17.73
C SER A 182 25.75 4.74 -16.54
N ILE A 183 26.70 4.37 -15.69
CA ILE A 183 26.42 3.64 -14.43
C ILE A 183 25.35 4.37 -13.63
N ASP A 184 25.49 5.70 -13.45
CA ASP A 184 24.50 6.52 -12.74
C ASP A 184 23.10 6.43 -13.30
N LYS A 185 22.95 6.38 -14.63
CA LYS A 185 21.62 6.24 -15.25
C LYS A 185 21.03 4.85 -15.00
N ILE A 186 21.83 3.80 -15.09
CA ILE A 186 21.39 2.43 -14.81
C ILE A 186 21.02 2.30 -13.32
N THR A 187 21.82 2.86 -12.43
CA THR A 187 21.52 2.88 -10.99
C THR A 187 20.22 3.64 -10.68
N LYS A 188 19.96 4.78 -11.35
CA LYS A 188 18.69 5.50 -11.21
C LYS A 188 17.48 4.67 -11.68
N ARG A 189 17.64 3.84 -12.72
CA ARG A 189 16.59 2.91 -13.15
C ARG A 189 16.27 1.86 -12.06
N LEU A 190 17.30 1.36 -11.38
CA LEU A 190 17.13 0.42 -10.27
C LEU A 190 16.51 1.11 -9.05
N GLN A 191 16.90 2.35 -8.75
CA GLN A 191 16.28 3.18 -7.73
C GLN A 191 14.78 3.31 -7.98
N HIS A 192 14.36 3.57 -9.20
CA HIS A 192 12.95 3.67 -9.55
C HIS A 192 12.15 2.39 -9.20
N ILE A 193 12.75 1.20 -9.34
CA ILE A 193 12.09 -0.05 -8.93
C ILE A 193 11.88 -0.08 -7.41
N THR A 194 12.88 0.34 -6.63
CA THR A 194 12.76 0.44 -5.18
C THR A 194 11.69 1.45 -4.78
N ASP A 195 11.64 2.60 -5.45
CA ASP A 195 10.63 3.64 -5.22
C ASP A 195 9.21 3.14 -5.54
N MET A 196 9.03 2.30 -6.57
CA MET A 196 7.76 1.65 -6.89
C MET A 196 7.32 0.69 -5.78
N ASN A 197 8.24 -0.07 -5.19
CA ASN A 197 7.96 -0.96 -4.06
C ASN A 197 7.57 -0.13 -2.81
N GLU A 198 8.32 0.92 -2.48
CA GLU A 198 8.00 1.86 -1.39
C GLU A 198 6.60 2.48 -1.58
N ALA A 199 6.32 3.01 -2.76
CA ALA A 199 5.01 3.60 -3.06
C ALA A 199 3.87 2.59 -2.91
N SER A 200 4.10 1.32 -3.27
CA SER A 200 3.14 0.23 -3.07
C SER A 200 2.92 -0.06 -1.58
N ALA A 201 3.99 -0.13 -0.78
CA ALA A 201 3.90 -0.33 0.67
C ALA A 201 3.12 0.80 1.36
N ARG A 202 3.37 2.06 0.98
CA ARG A 202 2.64 3.22 1.52
C ARG A 202 1.16 3.23 1.11
N ARG A 203 0.84 2.84 -0.13
CA ARG A 203 -0.57 2.67 -0.53
C ARG A 203 -1.28 1.59 0.27
N ASN A 204 -0.59 0.48 0.56
CA ASN A 204 -1.13 -0.57 1.42
C ASN A 204 -1.37 -0.02 2.83
N ALA A 205 -0.42 0.69 3.43
CA ALA A 205 -0.58 1.31 4.74
C ALA A 205 -1.82 2.20 4.80
N ARG A 206 -2.01 3.11 3.85
CA ARG A 206 -3.20 3.99 3.77
C ARG A 206 -4.50 3.20 3.66
N THR A 207 -4.55 2.22 2.76
CA THR A 207 -5.76 1.41 2.56
C THR A 207 -6.12 0.66 3.85
N MET A 208 -5.15 0.03 4.49
CA MET A 208 -5.36 -0.73 5.72
C MET A 208 -5.75 0.17 6.89
N THR A 209 -5.11 1.34 7.02
CA THR A 209 -5.49 2.35 8.03
C THR A 209 -6.94 2.76 7.87
N THR A 210 -7.37 3.12 6.66
CA THR A 210 -8.78 3.47 6.38
C THR A 210 -9.72 2.31 6.72
N SER A 211 -9.34 1.09 6.39
CA SER A 211 -10.13 -0.10 6.69
C SER A 211 -10.26 -0.34 8.20
N ALA A 212 -9.15 -0.31 8.95
CA ALA A 212 -9.15 -0.54 10.40
C ALA A 212 -9.90 0.59 11.15
N GLU A 213 -9.69 1.85 10.76
CA GLU A 213 -10.41 3.00 11.31
C GLU A 213 -11.92 2.83 11.19
N ASN A 214 -12.40 2.63 9.96
CA ASN A 214 -13.85 2.63 9.73
C ASN A 214 -14.51 1.30 10.15
N LYS A 215 -13.76 0.18 10.16
CA LYS A 215 -14.25 -1.08 10.75
C LYS A 215 -14.45 -0.93 12.25
N GLY A 216 -13.49 -0.34 12.98
CA GLY A 216 -13.65 -0.06 14.41
C GLY A 216 -14.87 0.82 14.69
N ARG A 217 -15.06 1.90 13.93
CA ARG A 217 -16.27 2.76 14.05
C ARG A 217 -17.55 2.00 13.78
N LEU A 218 -17.61 1.24 12.68
CA LEU A 218 -18.80 0.48 12.30
C LEU A 218 -19.18 -0.53 13.39
N ASP A 219 -18.20 -1.28 13.90
CA ASP A 219 -18.43 -2.30 14.92
C ASP A 219 -18.90 -1.65 16.24
N SER A 220 -18.37 -0.47 16.62
CA SER A 220 -18.86 0.26 17.79
C SER A 220 -20.28 0.76 17.60
N TYR A 221 -20.66 1.20 16.39
CA TYR A 221 -22.05 1.64 16.11
C TYR A 221 -23.02 0.45 16.20
N LYS A 222 -22.64 -0.71 15.66
CA LYS A 222 -23.43 -1.95 15.80
C LYS A 222 -23.59 -2.35 17.26
N LYS A 223 -22.50 -2.27 18.02
CA LYS A 223 -22.55 -2.55 19.46
C LYS A 223 -23.47 -1.61 20.23
N ALA A 224 -23.47 -0.33 19.87
CA ALA A 224 -24.41 0.65 20.43
C ALA A 224 -25.87 0.31 20.10
N GLU A 225 -26.16 -0.11 18.84
CA GLU A 225 -27.51 -0.54 18.46
C GLU A 225 -27.98 -1.80 19.19
N GLU A 226 -27.09 -2.76 19.43
CA GLU A 226 -27.39 -3.93 20.31
C GLU A 226 -27.81 -3.50 21.72
N ASN A 227 -27.26 -2.40 22.21
CA ASN A 227 -27.60 -1.80 23.51
C ASN A 227 -28.82 -0.87 23.47
N GLY A 228 -29.53 -0.81 22.33
CA GLY A 228 -30.76 -0.04 22.16
C GLY A 228 -30.58 1.42 21.75
N ILE A 229 -29.37 1.85 21.42
CA ILE A 229 -29.08 3.17 20.88
C ILE A 229 -29.31 3.14 19.38
N VAL A 230 -30.28 3.91 18.87
CA VAL A 230 -30.60 3.95 17.43
C VAL A 230 -29.73 4.99 16.76
N MET A 231 -28.97 4.58 15.75
CA MET A 231 -27.94 5.39 15.11
C MET A 231 -28.07 5.42 13.57
N GLU A 232 -27.53 6.48 13.00
CA GLU A 232 -27.17 6.54 11.57
C GLU A 232 -25.69 6.74 11.42
N LYS A 233 -25.12 6.14 10.36
CA LYS A 233 -23.75 6.39 9.93
C LYS A 233 -23.72 7.35 8.78
N VAL A 234 -22.72 8.24 8.76
CA VAL A 234 -22.58 9.28 7.75
C VAL A 234 -21.25 9.19 7.05
N TRP A 235 -21.26 9.16 5.73
CA TRP A 235 -20.02 9.18 4.94
C TRP A 235 -19.36 10.55 4.95
N MET A 236 -18.08 10.58 5.23
CA MET A 236 -17.23 11.78 5.25
C MET A 236 -16.14 11.65 4.19
N ALA A 237 -16.37 12.19 3.01
CA ALA A 237 -15.34 12.21 1.97
C ALA A 237 -14.21 13.18 2.35
N THR A 238 -12.98 12.87 1.90
CA THR A 238 -11.82 13.76 2.12
C THR A 238 -11.98 15.10 1.40
N GLY A 239 -12.66 15.12 0.24
CA GLY A 239 -13.05 16.34 -0.47
C GLY A 239 -11.90 17.06 -1.21
N ASP A 240 -10.76 16.38 -1.44
CA ASP A 240 -9.65 16.92 -2.25
C ASP A 240 -9.70 16.41 -3.70
N GLU A 241 -8.83 16.96 -4.57
CA GLU A 241 -8.73 16.61 -6.01
C GLU A 241 -8.46 15.12 -6.29
N ARG A 242 -8.03 14.35 -5.27
CA ARG A 242 -7.78 12.90 -5.39
C ARG A 242 -8.94 12.06 -4.87
N THR A 243 -10.00 12.69 -4.36
CA THR A 243 -11.21 11.99 -3.95
C THR A 243 -11.99 11.55 -5.18
N ARG A 244 -12.36 10.27 -5.25
CA ARG A 244 -13.15 9.74 -6.37
C ARG A 244 -14.52 10.37 -6.42
N ASP A 245 -15.05 10.59 -7.62
CA ASP A 245 -16.43 11.11 -7.81
C ASP A 245 -17.45 10.22 -7.09
N ALA A 246 -17.35 8.90 -7.22
CA ALA A 246 -18.19 7.94 -6.52
C ALA A 246 -18.17 8.08 -4.98
N HIS A 247 -17.07 8.55 -4.39
CA HIS A 247 -17.01 8.83 -2.96
C HIS A 247 -17.51 10.24 -2.60
N MET A 248 -17.44 11.18 -3.54
CA MET A 248 -18.07 12.49 -3.39
C MET A 248 -19.60 12.39 -3.46
N GLU A 249 -20.17 11.47 -4.28
CA GLU A 249 -21.60 11.14 -4.32
C GLU A 249 -22.14 10.75 -2.93
N LEU A 250 -21.31 10.07 -2.12
CA LEU A 250 -21.69 9.64 -0.77
C LEU A 250 -21.51 10.71 0.31
N ASN A 251 -20.78 11.80 0.02
CA ASN A 251 -20.41 12.77 1.04
C ASN A 251 -21.62 13.38 1.74
N GLY A 252 -21.70 13.19 3.06
CA GLY A 252 -22.82 13.68 3.88
C GLY A 252 -24.07 12.79 3.86
N GLN A 253 -24.09 11.69 3.09
CA GLN A 253 -25.21 10.75 3.16
C GLN A 253 -25.26 10.11 4.53
N SER A 254 -26.46 10.12 5.12
CA SER A 254 -26.79 9.51 6.42
C SER A 254 -27.72 8.32 6.17
N ILE A 255 -27.34 7.15 6.68
CA ILE A 255 -28.10 5.90 6.50
C ILE A 255 -28.05 5.07 7.79
N PRO A 256 -29.00 4.13 8.00
CA PRO A 256 -28.94 3.17 9.09
C PRO A 256 -27.62 2.41 9.15
N VAL A 257 -27.17 2.02 10.33
CA VAL A 257 -25.87 1.37 10.54
C VAL A 257 -25.74 0.08 9.73
N GLU A 258 -26.81 -0.71 9.63
CA GLU A 258 -26.81 -2.02 8.96
C GLU A 258 -26.96 -1.94 7.42
N GLU A 259 -27.28 -0.78 6.86
CA GLU A 259 -27.44 -0.61 5.42
C GLU A 259 -26.13 -0.24 4.73
N PRO A 260 -25.83 -0.73 3.52
CA PRO A 260 -24.67 -0.28 2.75
C PRO A 260 -24.91 1.11 2.14
N PHE A 261 -23.87 1.90 2.01
CA PHE A 261 -23.85 3.04 1.08
C PHE A 261 -23.84 2.51 -0.35
N VAL A 262 -24.50 3.22 -1.26
CA VAL A 262 -24.58 2.86 -2.68
C VAL A 262 -24.09 4.02 -3.52
N ASN A 263 -23.11 3.77 -4.39
CA ASN A 263 -22.58 4.75 -5.34
C ASN A 263 -22.46 4.14 -6.75
N SER A 264 -21.97 4.92 -7.70
CA SER A 264 -21.77 4.49 -9.10
C SER A 264 -20.84 3.29 -9.31
N ILE A 265 -20.06 2.89 -8.28
CA ILE A 265 -19.15 1.72 -8.33
C ILE A 265 -19.78 0.48 -7.67
N GLY A 266 -20.82 0.64 -6.85
CA GLY A 266 -21.51 -0.42 -6.13
C GLY A 266 -21.68 -0.16 -4.64
N GLU A 267 -22.05 -1.20 -3.91
CA GLU A 267 -22.31 -1.14 -2.48
C GLU A 267 -21.00 -1.17 -1.66
N ILE A 268 -21.04 -0.47 -0.50
CA ILE A 268 -19.93 -0.40 0.43
C ILE A 268 -20.44 -0.11 1.85
N MET A 269 -20.12 -0.95 2.82
CA MET A 269 -20.58 -0.79 4.21
C MET A 269 -19.95 0.38 4.93
N CYS A 270 -18.65 0.61 4.68
CA CYS A 270 -17.88 1.70 5.27
C CYS A 270 -16.67 2.05 4.39
N PRO A 271 -16.04 3.22 4.55
CA PRO A 271 -14.79 3.50 3.85
C PRO A 271 -13.72 2.43 4.13
N GLY A 272 -13.15 1.85 3.07
CA GLY A 272 -12.16 0.79 3.21
C GLY A 272 -12.73 -0.60 3.50
N ASP A 273 -14.02 -0.83 3.32
CA ASP A 273 -14.65 -2.14 3.44
C ASP A 273 -14.01 -3.18 2.52
N THR A 274 -13.38 -4.20 3.10
CA THR A 274 -12.64 -5.24 2.36
C THR A 274 -13.53 -6.16 1.52
N ALA A 275 -14.84 -6.18 1.76
CA ALA A 275 -15.82 -6.94 0.99
C ALA A 275 -16.25 -6.20 -0.30
N ALA A 276 -16.08 -4.88 -0.35
CA ALA A 276 -16.43 -4.08 -1.51
C ALA A 276 -15.40 -4.23 -2.66
N SER A 277 -15.77 -3.74 -3.84
CA SER A 277 -14.89 -3.79 -5.02
C SER A 277 -13.56 -3.05 -4.77
N ALA A 278 -12.46 -3.56 -5.35
CA ALA A 278 -11.14 -2.95 -5.21
C ALA A 278 -11.11 -1.47 -5.65
N SER A 279 -11.90 -1.11 -6.66
CA SER A 279 -12.07 0.28 -7.13
C SER A 279 -12.71 1.20 -6.08
N ASN A 280 -13.54 0.65 -5.18
CA ASN A 280 -14.15 1.38 -4.07
C ASN A 280 -13.23 1.51 -2.84
N VAL A 281 -12.25 0.60 -2.68
CA VAL A 281 -11.48 0.45 -1.45
C VAL A 281 -10.08 1.04 -1.52
N TRP A 282 -9.34 0.75 -2.59
CA TRP A 282 -7.90 1.02 -2.65
C TRP A 282 -7.57 2.50 -2.55
N ASN A 283 -6.62 2.84 -1.63
CA ASN A 283 -6.13 4.19 -1.40
C ASN A 283 -7.23 5.21 -1.02
N CYS A 284 -8.35 4.74 -0.47
CA CYS A 284 -9.39 5.57 0.11
C CYS A 284 -8.86 6.29 1.36
N ARG A 285 -9.36 7.51 1.62
CA ARG A 285 -9.03 8.35 2.79
C ARG A 285 -10.28 8.91 3.45
N CYS A 286 -11.45 8.43 3.03
CA CYS A 286 -12.72 8.80 3.62
C CYS A 286 -12.86 8.22 5.03
N SER A 287 -13.71 8.80 5.84
CA SER A 287 -14.08 8.30 7.16
C SER A 287 -15.60 8.31 7.35
N MET A 288 -16.06 7.82 8.47
CA MET A 288 -17.45 7.92 8.90
C MET A 288 -17.56 8.69 10.21
N LYS A 289 -18.75 9.23 10.45
CA LYS A 289 -19.21 9.65 11.76
C LYS A 289 -20.58 9.06 12.02
N SER A 290 -21.05 9.09 13.26
CA SER A 290 -22.39 8.68 13.65
C SER A 290 -23.27 9.85 14.02
N TYR A 291 -24.56 9.62 13.96
CA TYR A 291 -25.58 10.43 14.64
C TYR A 291 -26.50 9.52 15.47
N ILE A 292 -26.70 9.87 16.72
CA ILE A 292 -27.71 9.24 17.58
C ILE A 292 -29.08 9.79 17.18
N ILE A 293 -29.97 8.90 16.76
CA ILE A 293 -31.34 9.22 16.37
C ILE A 293 -32.27 9.15 17.58
N GLY A 294 -32.02 8.22 18.48
CA GLY A 294 -32.83 8.01 19.65
C GLY A 294 -32.44 6.75 20.42
N PHE A 295 -33.30 6.39 21.35
CA PHE A 295 -33.13 5.23 22.22
C PHE A 295 -34.34 4.31 22.13
N ARG A 296 -34.13 3.01 22.01
CA ARG A 296 -35.17 1.98 21.97
C ARG A 296 -35.71 1.75 23.37
N LYS A 297 -37.01 1.92 23.55
CA LYS A 297 -37.69 1.64 24.82
C LYS A 297 -38.02 0.15 24.94
N ALA A 298 -38.39 -0.28 26.16
CA ALA A 298 -38.78 -1.67 26.43
C ALA A 298 -40.00 -2.16 25.59
N ASP A 299 -40.86 -1.25 25.16
CA ASP A 299 -42.00 -1.52 24.27
C ASP A 299 -41.63 -1.56 22.79
N GLY A 300 -40.36 -1.41 22.42
CA GLY A 300 -39.84 -1.37 21.07
C GLY A 300 -39.97 -0.02 20.37
N SER A 301 -40.62 0.97 20.97
CA SER A 301 -40.73 2.32 20.41
C SER A 301 -39.39 3.07 20.54
N ILE A 302 -39.16 4.09 19.70
CA ILE A 302 -37.95 4.91 19.71
C ILE A 302 -38.26 6.25 20.36
N SER A 303 -37.48 6.61 21.41
CA SER A 303 -37.45 7.96 21.99
C SER A 303 -36.44 8.79 21.20
N HIS A 304 -36.90 9.64 20.29
CA HIS A 304 -36.04 10.46 19.46
C HIS A 304 -35.30 11.52 20.25
N VAL A 305 -34.03 11.73 19.93
CA VAL A 305 -33.24 12.86 20.42
C VAL A 305 -33.64 14.10 19.63
N LYS A 306 -33.90 15.22 20.31
CA LYS A 306 -34.14 16.50 19.60
C LYS A 306 -32.80 16.94 18.96
N ARG A 307 -32.80 17.08 17.65
CA ARG A 307 -31.69 17.69 16.89
C ARG A 307 -31.62 19.19 17.13
#